data_c05cb7fe53e06dcd224f413acb676ad1
#
_entry.id   c05cb7fe53e06dcd224f413acb676ad1
#
_cell.length_a   1.000
_cell.length_b   1.000
_cell.length_c   1.000
_cell.angle_alpha   90.00
_cell.angle_beta   90.00
_cell.angle_gamma   90.00
#
_symmetry.space_group_name_H-M   'P 1'
#
loop_
_entity.id
_entity.type
_entity.pdbx_description
1 polymer ?
#
loop_
_entity_poly.entity_id
_entity_poly.type
_entity_poly.pdbx_seq_one_letter_code
_entity_poly.pdbx_strand_id
1 'polypeptide(L)'
;ENPDIIVITGDLVDSNHMDIDIAIKFIQQAVKISPCYYVTGNHEAWIGDIYYELEEQLLDAGVTVLRDEVITISNDKDSIQLIGLDDPDFSDQAPYLQESMLEAKLYNMNLKDGFKILLSHRPEFFGVYVKNDIDLVLSGHAHGGQFRIPFIGGVIAPNQGFFPKYDAGEYHEANTTMIVSRGIGNSIIPVRINNRPEVVIVQLYSQ
;
A
#
# COMPACT_ATOMS: atom_id res chain seq x y z
N GLU A 1 7.63 -10.30 16.95
CA GLU A 1 7.52 -8.88 17.21
C GLU A 1 6.07 -8.54 17.58
N ASN A 2 5.86 -7.54 18.41
CA ASN A 2 4.53 -7.06 18.78
C ASN A 2 4.37 -5.67 18.18
N PRO A 3 3.86 -5.53 16.96
CA PRO A 3 3.63 -4.23 16.34
C PRO A 3 2.42 -3.53 16.98
N ASP A 4 2.42 -2.20 17.00
CA ASP A 4 1.25 -1.41 17.44
C ASP A 4 0.12 -1.47 16.42
N ILE A 5 0.45 -1.53 15.14
CA ILE A 5 -0.48 -1.67 14.02
C ILE A 5 0.10 -2.60 12.93
N ILE A 6 -0.77 -3.17 12.13
CA ILE A 6 -0.43 -3.88 10.89
C ILE A 6 -1.09 -3.14 9.74
N VAL A 7 -0.32 -2.87 8.68
CA VAL A 7 -0.84 -2.23 7.46
C VAL A 7 -0.67 -3.14 6.25
N ILE A 8 -1.68 -3.14 5.40
CA ILE A 8 -1.74 -3.95 4.17
C ILE A 8 -1.98 -2.98 3.01
N THR A 9 -1.00 -2.92 2.12
CA THR A 9 -0.93 -1.90 1.07
C THR A 9 -1.46 -2.39 -0.28
N GLY A 10 -2.59 -3.13 -0.26
CA GLY A 10 -3.30 -3.61 -1.44
C GLY A 10 -2.78 -4.95 -2.00
N ASP A 11 -3.45 -5.42 -3.05
CA ASP A 11 -3.19 -6.70 -3.70
C ASP A 11 -3.18 -7.88 -2.70
N LEU A 12 -4.19 -7.91 -1.82
CA LEU A 12 -4.41 -9.01 -0.89
C LEU A 12 -4.84 -10.28 -1.62
N VAL A 13 -5.47 -10.14 -2.77
CA VAL A 13 -5.88 -11.20 -3.68
C VAL A 13 -5.21 -11.05 -5.05
N ASP A 14 -5.01 -12.15 -5.76
CA ASP A 14 -4.59 -12.15 -7.16
C ASP A 14 -5.83 -12.31 -8.06
N SER A 15 -6.09 -11.35 -8.95
CA SER A 15 -7.26 -11.37 -9.84
C SER A 15 -7.30 -12.59 -10.78
N ASN A 16 -6.16 -13.22 -11.08
CA ASN A 16 -6.08 -14.41 -11.93
C ASN A 16 -6.22 -15.73 -11.14
N HIS A 17 -5.87 -15.73 -9.86
CA HIS A 17 -5.90 -16.90 -8.98
C HIS A 17 -6.54 -16.50 -7.63
N MET A 18 -7.73 -15.94 -7.72
CA MET A 18 -8.44 -15.41 -6.57
C MET A 18 -8.86 -16.52 -5.61
N ASP A 19 -8.46 -16.37 -4.34
CA ASP A 19 -8.91 -17.21 -3.23
C ASP A 19 -9.16 -16.31 -2.01
N ILE A 20 -10.39 -15.82 -1.90
CA ILE A 20 -10.83 -14.94 -0.80
C ILE A 20 -10.70 -15.67 0.53
N ASP A 21 -10.99 -16.96 0.60
CA ASP A 21 -10.90 -17.75 1.83
C ASP A 21 -9.47 -17.76 2.41
N ILE A 22 -8.46 -17.87 1.55
CA ILE A 22 -7.06 -17.81 1.99
C ILE A 22 -6.72 -16.42 2.47
N ALA A 23 -7.14 -15.37 1.76
CA ALA A 23 -6.94 -13.98 2.16
C ALA A 23 -7.55 -13.71 3.53
N ILE A 24 -8.80 -14.11 3.73
CA ILE A 24 -9.51 -13.91 5.01
C ILE A 24 -8.92 -14.73 6.15
N LYS A 25 -8.46 -15.96 5.89
CA LYS A 25 -7.74 -16.75 6.90
C LYS A 25 -6.45 -16.06 7.36
N PHE A 26 -5.71 -15.44 6.44
CA PHE A 26 -4.53 -14.62 6.78
C PHE A 26 -4.94 -13.43 7.66
N ILE A 27 -5.94 -12.68 7.25
CA ILE A 27 -6.48 -11.51 7.98
C ILE A 27 -6.91 -11.89 9.39
N GLN A 28 -7.67 -12.99 9.54
CA GLN A 28 -8.12 -13.49 10.84
C GLN A 28 -6.98 -13.85 11.82
N GLN A 29 -5.78 -14.10 11.31
CA GLN A 29 -4.61 -14.27 12.17
C GLN A 29 -3.93 -12.90 12.45
N ALA A 30 -3.86 -12.02 11.46
CA ALA A 30 -3.26 -10.71 11.60
C ALA A 30 -3.98 -9.85 12.65
N VAL A 31 -5.31 -9.80 12.63
CA VAL A 31 -6.12 -9.00 13.57
C VAL A 31 -6.02 -9.49 15.03
N LYS A 32 -5.58 -10.74 15.25
CA LYS A 32 -5.29 -11.25 16.61
C LYS A 32 -3.98 -10.70 17.18
N ILE A 33 -3.11 -10.18 16.31
CA ILE A 33 -1.81 -9.65 16.71
C ILE A 33 -1.95 -8.18 17.05
N SER A 34 -2.54 -7.38 16.14
CA SER A 34 -2.70 -5.92 16.31
C SER A 34 -3.80 -5.38 15.39
N PRO A 35 -4.31 -4.16 15.63
CA PRO A 35 -5.22 -3.49 14.72
C PRO A 35 -4.67 -3.49 13.29
N CYS A 36 -5.52 -3.88 12.33
CA CYS A 36 -5.15 -3.98 10.91
C CYS A 36 -5.81 -2.87 10.10
N TYR A 37 -5.03 -2.23 9.25
CA TYR A 37 -5.45 -1.21 8.30
C TYR A 37 -5.13 -1.67 6.89
N TYR A 38 -6.05 -1.42 5.98
CA TYR A 38 -5.96 -1.92 4.62
C TYR A 38 -6.34 -0.83 3.62
N VAL A 39 -5.63 -0.78 2.50
CA VAL A 39 -6.01 -0.04 1.30
C VAL A 39 -6.05 -0.99 0.11
N THR A 40 -6.78 -0.62 -0.92
CA THR A 40 -6.92 -1.42 -2.14
C THR A 40 -5.67 -1.36 -3.02
N GLY A 41 -5.48 -2.40 -3.82
CA GLY A 41 -4.56 -2.43 -4.94
C GLY A 41 -5.29 -2.60 -6.28
N ASN A 42 -4.55 -2.74 -7.37
CA ASN A 42 -5.15 -2.88 -8.68
C ASN A 42 -5.83 -4.25 -8.88
N HIS A 43 -5.35 -5.30 -8.25
CA HIS A 43 -6.01 -6.59 -8.34
C HIS A 43 -7.41 -6.57 -7.72
N GLU A 44 -7.62 -5.81 -6.65
CA GLU A 44 -8.96 -5.59 -6.08
C GLU A 44 -9.88 -4.83 -7.06
N ALA A 45 -9.38 -3.83 -7.77
CA ALA A 45 -10.16 -3.16 -8.79
C ALA A 45 -10.52 -4.09 -9.97
N TRP A 46 -9.60 -4.97 -10.36
CA TRP A 46 -9.80 -5.86 -11.51
C TRP A 46 -10.77 -7.01 -11.24
N ILE A 47 -11.03 -7.38 -10.00
CA ILE A 47 -12.07 -8.36 -9.68
C ILE A 47 -13.48 -7.78 -9.66
N GLY A 48 -13.62 -6.47 -9.87
CA GLY A 48 -14.92 -5.80 -10.03
C GLY A 48 -15.82 -5.97 -8.81
N ASP A 49 -17.08 -6.34 -9.04
CA ASP A 49 -18.09 -6.45 -7.98
C ASP A 49 -17.74 -7.47 -6.89
N ILE A 50 -16.87 -8.44 -7.18
CA ILE A 50 -16.42 -9.43 -6.18
C ILE A 50 -15.61 -8.76 -5.07
N TYR A 51 -14.99 -7.61 -5.33
CA TYR A 51 -14.30 -6.83 -4.32
C TYR A 51 -15.19 -6.48 -3.13
N TYR A 52 -16.46 -6.16 -3.35
CA TYR A 52 -17.38 -5.80 -2.26
C TYR A 52 -17.64 -6.96 -1.30
N GLU A 53 -17.60 -8.21 -1.80
CA GLU A 53 -17.65 -9.39 -0.93
C GLU A 53 -16.37 -9.52 -0.08
N LEU A 54 -15.20 -9.27 -0.69
CA LEU A 54 -13.94 -9.24 0.05
C LEU A 54 -13.94 -8.14 1.12
N GLU A 55 -14.37 -6.93 0.76
CA GLU A 55 -14.44 -5.78 1.67
C GLU A 55 -15.35 -6.05 2.88
N GLU A 56 -16.55 -6.63 2.65
CA GLU A 56 -17.47 -7.02 3.72
C GLU A 56 -16.80 -8.01 4.69
N GLN A 57 -16.13 -9.04 4.16
CA GLN A 57 -15.43 -10.02 4.99
C GLN A 57 -14.21 -9.42 5.74
N LEU A 58 -13.52 -8.43 5.17
CA LEU A 58 -12.45 -7.69 5.86
C LEU A 58 -12.99 -6.90 7.04
N LEU A 59 -14.12 -6.17 6.84
CA LEU A 59 -14.79 -5.41 7.88
C LEU A 59 -15.31 -6.33 9.00
N ASP A 60 -15.93 -7.45 8.64
CA ASP A 60 -16.40 -8.46 9.60
C ASP A 60 -15.27 -9.10 10.41
N ALA A 61 -14.08 -9.23 9.81
CA ALA A 61 -12.88 -9.70 10.50
C ALA A 61 -12.25 -8.65 11.42
N GLY A 62 -12.72 -7.38 11.39
CA GLY A 62 -12.24 -6.29 12.22
C GLY A 62 -11.08 -5.49 11.61
N VAL A 63 -10.91 -5.53 10.31
CA VAL A 63 -9.96 -4.65 9.58
C VAL A 63 -10.58 -3.28 9.37
N THR A 64 -9.79 -2.22 9.52
CA THR A 64 -10.18 -0.89 9.07
C THR A 64 -9.77 -0.73 7.59
N VAL A 65 -10.76 -0.71 6.72
CA VAL A 65 -10.57 -0.46 5.28
C VAL A 65 -10.60 1.04 5.04
N LEU A 66 -9.52 1.59 4.45
CA LEU A 66 -9.38 3.01 4.17
C LEU A 66 -9.47 3.24 2.66
N ARG A 67 -10.57 3.83 2.22
CA ARG A 67 -10.83 4.15 0.81
C ARG A 67 -11.00 5.66 0.65
N ASP A 68 -9.92 6.35 0.28
CA ASP A 68 -9.86 7.81 0.21
C ASP A 68 -10.25 8.47 1.54
N GLU A 69 -9.75 7.93 2.63
CA GLU A 69 -10.10 8.33 3.99
C GLU A 69 -8.87 8.66 4.83
N VAL A 70 -9.08 9.47 5.86
CA VAL A 70 -8.08 9.77 6.88
C VAL A 70 -8.63 9.50 8.27
N ILE A 71 -7.85 8.79 9.06
CA ILE A 71 -8.14 8.57 10.49
C ILE A 71 -6.99 9.10 11.35
N THR A 72 -7.29 9.37 12.61
CA THR A 72 -6.28 9.75 13.59
C THR A 72 -6.01 8.58 14.52
N ILE A 73 -4.77 8.15 14.60
CA ILE A 73 -4.30 7.18 15.60
C ILE A 73 -3.59 7.99 16.68
N SER A 74 -4.01 7.81 17.92
CA SER A 74 -3.49 8.57 19.06
C SER A 74 -3.05 7.64 20.17
N ASN A 75 -1.98 8.01 20.85
CA ASN A 75 -1.66 7.54 22.19
C ASN A 75 -1.86 8.71 23.19
N ASP A 76 -1.50 8.51 24.44
CA ASP A 76 -1.72 9.52 25.51
C ASP A 76 -1.02 10.86 25.25
N LYS A 77 -0.06 10.94 24.36
CA LYS A 77 0.80 12.12 24.13
C LYS A 77 0.81 12.61 22.69
N ASP A 78 0.79 11.71 21.73
CA ASP A 78 1.03 11.99 20.32
C ASP A 78 -0.10 11.45 19.46
N SER A 79 -0.26 12.03 18.28
CA SER A 79 -1.20 11.55 17.28
C SER A 79 -0.56 11.58 15.88
N ILE A 80 -0.95 10.61 15.08
CA ILE A 80 -0.60 10.53 13.66
C ILE A 80 -1.86 10.50 12.82
N GLN A 81 -1.80 11.04 11.62
CA GLN A 81 -2.83 10.86 10.61
C GLN A 81 -2.46 9.65 9.76
N LEU A 82 -3.30 8.62 9.76
CA LEU A 82 -3.20 7.50 8.84
C LEU A 82 -4.18 7.73 7.69
N ILE A 83 -3.64 7.86 6.50
CA ILE A 83 -4.35 8.20 5.27
C ILE A 83 -4.36 6.97 4.39
N GLY A 84 -5.50 6.60 3.84
CA GLY A 84 -5.61 5.55 2.83
C GLY A 84 -6.10 6.11 1.51
N LEU A 85 -5.38 5.81 0.43
CA LEU A 85 -5.83 6.08 -0.93
C LEU A 85 -6.32 4.79 -1.57
N ASP A 86 -7.49 4.87 -2.17
CA ASP A 86 -8.03 3.84 -3.04
C ASP A 86 -7.20 3.74 -4.31
N ASP A 87 -6.96 2.51 -4.81
CA ASP A 87 -6.19 2.34 -6.03
C ASP A 87 -6.86 3.06 -7.21
N PRO A 88 -6.09 3.78 -8.03
CA PRO A 88 -6.65 4.56 -9.14
C PRO A 88 -7.41 3.71 -10.18
N ASP A 89 -7.18 2.40 -10.25
CA ASP A 89 -7.91 1.52 -11.16
C ASP A 89 -9.39 1.28 -10.73
N PHE A 90 -9.79 1.70 -9.52
CA PHE A 90 -11.21 1.78 -9.13
C PHE A 90 -11.95 2.94 -9.82
N SER A 91 -11.24 3.79 -10.53
CA SER A 91 -11.80 4.93 -11.25
C SER A 91 -11.85 4.64 -12.74
N ASP A 92 -12.90 5.10 -13.42
CA ASP A 92 -13.02 5.07 -14.89
C ASP A 92 -12.12 6.09 -15.59
N GLN A 93 -11.25 6.77 -14.85
CA GLN A 93 -10.35 7.78 -15.41
C GLN A 93 -9.26 7.15 -16.27
N ALA A 94 -8.93 7.82 -17.36
CA ALA A 94 -7.82 7.39 -18.20
C ALA A 94 -6.48 7.42 -17.43
N PRO A 95 -5.54 6.48 -17.69
CA PRO A 95 -4.30 6.36 -16.92
C PRO A 95 -3.50 7.66 -16.80
N TYR A 96 -3.51 8.51 -17.84
CA TYR A 96 -2.79 9.79 -17.83
C TYR A 96 -3.41 10.85 -16.89
N LEU A 97 -4.61 10.61 -16.35
CA LEU A 97 -5.30 11.46 -15.38
C LEU A 97 -5.13 10.97 -13.93
N GLN A 98 -4.61 9.78 -13.72
CA GLN A 98 -4.52 9.17 -12.39
C GLN A 98 -3.69 10.03 -11.42
N GLU A 99 -2.57 10.61 -11.89
CA GLU A 99 -1.75 11.51 -11.05
C GLU A 99 -2.55 12.72 -10.56
N SER A 100 -3.26 13.40 -11.47
CA SER A 100 -4.08 14.57 -11.12
C SER A 100 -5.25 14.21 -10.21
N MET A 101 -5.82 13.02 -10.39
CA MET A 101 -6.90 12.51 -9.55
C MET A 101 -6.41 12.26 -8.12
N LEU A 102 -5.26 11.60 -7.94
CA LEU A 102 -4.69 11.34 -6.62
C LEU A 102 -4.31 12.65 -5.91
N GLU A 103 -3.75 13.62 -6.65
CA GLU A 103 -3.46 14.96 -6.12
C GLU A 103 -4.74 15.65 -5.63
N ALA A 104 -5.83 15.58 -6.42
CA ALA A 104 -7.13 16.14 -6.02
C ALA A 104 -7.75 15.41 -4.81
N LYS A 105 -7.63 14.08 -4.71
CA LYS A 105 -8.08 13.32 -3.54
C LYS A 105 -7.37 13.78 -2.27
N LEU A 106 -6.04 13.82 -2.27
CA LEU A 106 -5.25 14.28 -1.12
C LEU A 106 -5.58 15.71 -0.72
N TYR A 107 -5.69 16.62 -1.70
CA TYR A 107 -6.07 18.01 -1.45
C TYR A 107 -7.44 18.12 -0.76
N ASN A 108 -8.43 17.34 -1.20
CA ASN A 108 -9.80 17.39 -0.67
C ASN A 108 -9.94 16.74 0.73
N MET A 109 -8.98 15.91 1.15
CA MET A 109 -8.99 15.31 2.49
C MET A 109 -8.76 16.31 3.62
N ASN A 110 -8.33 17.56 3.30
CA ASN A 110 -8.07 18.63 4.29
C ASN A 110 -7.19 18.12 5.44
N LEU A 111 -6.04 17.55 5.12
CA LEU A 111 -5.10 17.00 6.08
C LEU A 111 -4.68 18.07 7.09
N LYS A 112 -4.61 17.69 8.37
CA LYS A 112 -4.22 18.57 9.46
C LYS A 112 -2.69 18.64 9.60
N ASP A 113 -2.22 19.59 10.40
CA ASP A 113 -0.83 19.60 10.85
C ASP A 113 -0.54 18.33 11.69
N GLY A 114 0.70 17.87 11.68
CA GLY A 114 1.15 16.67 12.37
C GLY A 114 1.71 15.63 11.44
N PHE A 115 2.19 14.50 11.99
CA PHE A 115 2.82 13.44 11.23
C PHE A 115 1.79 12.64 10.41
N LYS A 116 2.06 12.51 9.12
CA LYS A 116 1.17 11.91 8.11
C LYS A 116 1.78 10.63 7.57
N ILE A 117 1.07 9.53 7.76
CA ILE A 117 1.39 8.24 7.14
C ILE A 117 0.37 7.97 6.05
N LEU A 118 0.83 7.79 4.83
CA LEU A 118 0.00 7.43 3.68
C LEU A 118 0.17 5.95 3.36
N LEU A 119 -0.93 5.24 3.30
CA LEU A 119 -1.04 3.93 2.67
C LEU A 119 -1.51 4.14 1.23
N SER A 120 -0.70 3.75 0.28
CA SER A 120 -1.05 3.76 -1.14
C SER A 120 -0.35 2.62 -1.86
N HIS A 121 -1.11 1.89 -2.67
CA HIS A 121 -0.57 0.75 -3.39
C HIS A 121 0.54 1.14 -4.38
N ARG A 122 0.42 2.32 -5.01
CA ARG A 122 1.17 2.79 -6.19
C ARG A 122 2.41 3.63 -5.88
N PRO A 123 3.63 3.05 -5.87
CA PRO A 123 4.86 3.80 -5.59
C PRO A 123 5.26 4.77 -6.70
N GLU A 124 4.80 4.55 -7.95
CA GLU A 124 5.13 5.40 -9.09
C GLU A 124 4.60 6.83 -8.95
N PHE A 125 3.59 7.06 -8.10
CA PHE A 125 3.06 8.39 -7.80
C PHE A 125 3.78 9.11 -6.66
N PHE A 126 4.99 8.70 -6.30
CA PHE A 126 5.75 9.29 -5.19
C PHE A 126 5.84 10.82 -5.26
N GLY A 127 5.98 11.38 -6.48
CA GLY A 127 5.98 12.83 -6.67
C GLY A 127 4.70 13.54 -6.21
N VAL A 128 3.53 12.89 -6.31
CA VAL A 128 2.26 13.40 -5.78
C VAL A 128 2.29 13.46 -4.26
N TYR A 129 2.81 12.41 -3.62
CA TYR A 129 2.87 12.31 -2.17
C TYR A 129 3.81 13.34 -1.57
N VAL A 130 4.95 13.59 -2.23
CA VAL A 130 5.91 14.67 -1.89
C VAL A 130 5.26 16.04 -1.97
N LYS A 131 4.54 16.35 -3.05
CA LYS A 131 3.84 17.64 -3.22
C LYS A 131 2.78 17.91 -2.16
N ASN A 132 2.23 16.87 -1.54
CA ASN A 132 1.19 16.97 -0.52
C ASN A 132 1.75 16.87 0.91
N ASP A 133 3.06 17.04 1.09
CA ASP A 133 3.74 17.07 2.39
C ASP A 133 3.42 15.84 3.26
N ILE A 134 3.44 14.65 2.65
CA ILE A 134 3.32 13.37 3.37
C ILE A 134 4.69 13.04 3.98
N ASP A 135 4.71 12.69 5.27
CA ASP A 135 5.97 12.37 5.96
C ASP A 135 6.45 10.95 5.64
N LEU A 136 5.54 9.97 5.67
CA LEU A 136 5.83 8.56 5.41
C LEU A 136 4.80 7.95 4.46
N VAL A 137 5.28 7.29 3.42
CA VAL A 137 4.44 6.53 2.47
C VAL A 137 4.79 5.05 2.59
N LEU A 138 3.78 4.20 2.71
CA LEU A 138 3.92 2.74 2.67
C LEU A 138 3.23 2.22 1.43
N SER A 139 3.99 1.56 0.55
CA SER A 139 3.52 1.10 -0.76
C SER A 139 3.87 -0.35 -1.05
N GLY A 140 3.16 -0.93 -2.02
CA GLY A 140 3.40 -2.26 -2.56
C GLY A 140 3.64 -2.25 -4.06
N HIS A 141 2.83 -2.99 -4.82
CA HIS A 141 2.69 -3.02 -6.28
C HIS A 141 3.92 -3.47 -7.08
N ALA A 142 5.12 -3.03 -6.73
CA ALA A 142 6.33 -3.24 -7.51
C ALA A 142 6.88 -4.68 -7.44
N HIS A 143 6.40 -5.50 -6.51
CA HIS A 143 6.83 -6.89 -6.28
C HIS A 143 8.35 -7.08 -6.22
N GLY A 144 9.09 -6.06 -5.74
CA GLY A 144 10.55 -6.05 -5.73
C GLY A 144 11.18 -6.05 -7.12
N GLY A 145 10.43 -5.66 -8.15
CA GLY A 145 10.86 -5.74 -9.54
C GLY A 145 10.94 -7.16 -10.08
N GLN A 146 10.15 -8.08 -9.55
CA GLN A 146 9.95 -9.50 -9.91
C GLN A 146 11.23 -10.34 -9.94
N PHE A 147 12.20 -9.98 -10.79
CA PHE A 147 13.55 -10.54 -10.87
C PHE A 147 14.55 -9.47 -10.42
N ARG A 148 15.49 -9.84 -9.56
CA ARG A 148 16.49 -8.90 -9.06
C ARG A 148 17.89 -9.27 -9.50
N ILE A 149 18.60 -8.31 -10.06
CA ILE A 149 20.01 -8.44 -10.43
C ILE A 149 20.85 -7.85 -9.29
N PRO A 150 21.81 -8.60 -8.72
CA PRO A 150 22.69 -8.07 -7.69
C PRO A 150 23.30 -6.73 -8.08
N PHE A 151 23.29 -5.76 -7.19
CA PHE A 151 23.81 -4.40 -7.35
C PHE A 151 23.03 -3.48 -8.32
N ILE A 152 22.09 -4.03 -9.11
CA ILE A 152 21.27 -3.24 -10.04
C ILE A 152 19.86 -2.99 -9.47
N GLY A 153 19.23 -4.01 -8.89
CA GLY A 153 17.88 -3.94 -8.36
C GLY A 153 16.88 -4.76 -9.17
N GLY A 154 15.62 -4.34 -9.16
CA GLY A 154 14.50 -4.99 -9.85
C GLY A 154 14.58 -4.84 -11.36
N VAL A 155 14.10 -5.86 -12.07
CA VAL A 155 14.17 -5.87 -13.55
C VAL A 155 12.91 -5.34 -14.18
N ILE A 156 11.71 -5.65 -13.60
CA ILE A 156 10.43 -5.23 -14.16
C ILE A 156 9.40 -5.03 -13.05
N ALA A 157 8.70 -3.91 -13.08
CA ALA A 157 7.55 -3.67 -12.21
C ALA A 157 6.36 -3.14 -13.03
N PRO A 158 5.12 -3.42 -12.55
CA PRO A 158 3.93 -2.85 -13.16
C PRO A 158 4.04 -1.32 -13.23
N ASN A 159 3.49 -0.72 -14.26
CA ASN A 159 3.41 0.74 -14.50
C ASN A 159 4.76 1.48 -14.56
N GLN A 160 5.89 0.81 -14.26
CA GLN A 160 7.24 1.37 -14.31
C GLN A 160 8.10 0.72 -15.42
N GLY A 161 7.69 -0.43 -15.97
CA GLY A 161 8.42 -1.13 -17.04
C GLY A 161 9.72 -1.76 -16.57
N PHE A 162 10.74 -1.72 -17.46
CA PHE A 162 12.05 -2.29 -17.16
C PHE A 162 12.92 -1.35 -16.31
N PHE A 163 13.62 -1.91 -15.34
CA PHE A 163 14.48 -1.21 -14.39
C PHE A 163 13.70 -0.12 -13.63
N PRO A 164 12.67 -0.52 -12.89
CA PRO A 164 11.79 0.41 -12.19
C PRO A 164 12.54 1.30 -11.21
N LYS A 165 12.12 2.57 -11.12
CA LYS A 165 12.70 3.53 -10.17
C LYS A 165 12.39 3.13 -8.73
N TYR A 166 11.18 2.62 -8.49
CA TYR A 166 10.68 2.27 -7.15
C TYR A 166 10.35 0.79 -7.09
N ASP A 167 11.36 -0.06 -6.88
CA ASP A 167 11.21 -1.51 -6.88
C ASP A 167 11.03 -2.12 -5.48
N ALA A 168 11.82 -1.69 -4.51
CA ALA A 168 11.78 -2.14 -3.12
C ALA A 168 12.69 -1.30 -2.24
N GLY A 169 12.37 -1.20 -0.96
CA GLY A 169 13.18 -0.50 0.02
C GLY A 169 12.74 0.94 0.23
N GLU A 170 13.67 1.79 0.63
CA GLU A 170 13.40 3.13 1.12
C GLU A 170 13.85 4.19 0.10
N TYR A 171 12.99 5.17 -0.12
CA TYR A 171 13.20 6.30 -1.03
C TYR A 171 12.90 7.60 -0.31
N HIS A 172 13.72 8.62 -0.55
CA HIS A 172 13.59 9.94 0.07
C HIS A 172 13.53 11.03 -0.99
N GLU A 173 12.60 11.96 -0.82
CA GLU A 173 12.53 13.17 -1.60
C GLU A 173 11.93 14.30 -0.73
N ALA A 174 12.62 15.44 -0.63
CA ALA A 174 12.29 16.52 0.30
C ALA A 174 12.14 16.01 1.75
N ASN A 175 10.98 16.15 2.37
CA ASN A 175 10.68 15.69 3.72
C ASN A 175 9.91 14.35 3.72
N THR A 176 9.68 13.76 2.57
CA THR A 176 8.88 12.54 2.41
C THR A 176 9.79 11.31 2.30
N THR A 177 9.50 10.31 3.11
CA THR A 177 10.08 8.97 3.00
C THR A 177 9.03 8.03 2.44
N MET A 178 9.39 7.23 1.43
CA MET A 178 8.54 6.14 0.95
C MET A 178 9.23 4.81 1.14
N ILE A 179 8.50 3.84 1.67
CA ILE A 179 8.94 2.45 1.80
C ILE A 179 8.10 1.58 0.86
N VAL A 180 8.77 0.89 -0.05
CA VAL A 180 8.14 -0.03 -1.00
C VAL A 180 8.42 -1.46 -0.58
N SER A 181 7.36 -2.20 -0.23
CA SER A 181 7.43 -3.61 0.13
C SER A 181 7.50 -4.50 -1.11
N ARG A 182 8.27 -5.58 -1.02
CA ARG A 182 8.25 -6.65 -2.04
C ARG A 182 7.00 -7.53 -1.93
N GLY A 183 6.29 -7.43 -0.82
CA GLY A 183 5.16 -8.30 -0.50
C GLY A 183 5.54 -9.75 -0.19
N ILE A 184 4.55 -10.50 0.29
CA ILE A 184 4.71 -11.90 0.69
C ILE A 184 4.19 -12.89 -0.37
N GLY A 185 3.29 -12.45 -1.25
CA GLY A 185 2.67 -13.24 -2.30
C GLY A 185 3.47 -13.29 -3.61
N ASN A 186 2.94 -14.02 -4.57
CA ASN A 186 3.38 -13.97 -5.97
C ASN A 186 2.51 -12.96 -6.74
N SER A 187 2.92 -12.64 -7.95
CA SER A 187 2.18 -11.83 -8.92
C SER A 187 1.76 -12.71 -10.10
N ILE A 188 1.22 -12.09 -11.14
CA ILE A 188 0.89 -12.71 -12.44
C ILE A 188 2.02 -13.60 -12.96
N ILE A 189 3.28 -13.18 -12.76
CA ILE A 189 4.45 -14.03 -13.00
C ILE A 189 4.74 -14.79 -11.69
N PRO A 190 4.48 -16.10 -11.60
CA PRO A 190 4.53 -16.85 -10.34
C PRO A 190 5.96 -17.23 -9.93
N VAL A 191 6.97 -16.51 -10.40
CA VAL A 191 8.38 -16.81 -10.14
C VAL A 191 9.11 -15.55 -9.68
N ARG A 192 9.79 -15.65 -8.55
CA ARG A 192 10.71 -14.63 -8.02
C ARG A 192 12.16 -15.14 -8.10
N ILE A 193 13.07 -14.36 -8.69
CA ILE A 193 14.50 -14.70 -8.74
C ILE A 193 15.29 -13.65 -7.96
N ASN A 194 16.07 -14.08 -6.97
CA ASN A 194 16.81 -13.23 -6.02
C ASN A 194 15.91 -12.19 -5.31
N ASN A 195 14.63 -12.47 -5.20
CA ASN A 195 13.59 -11.57 -4.73
C ASN A 195 12.72 -12.31 -3.70
N ARG A 196 13.23 -12.42 -2.48
CA ARG A 196 12.50 -13.12 -1.40
C ARG A 196 11.28 -12.31 -0.94
N PRO A 197 10.18 -12.99 -0.57
CA PRO A 197 9.09 -12.35 0.15
C PRO A 197 9.60 -11.63 1.39
N GLU A 198 8.97 -10.51 1.75
CA GLU A 198 9.34 -9.76 2.95
C GLU A 198 8.12 -9.20 3.68
N VAL A 199 8.26 -9.08 4.99
CA VAL A 199 7.44 -8.23 5.85
C VAL A 199 8.32 -7.09 6.33
N VAL A 200 7.90 -5.87 6.10
CA VAL A 200 8.66 -4.68 6.51
C VAL A 200 8.25 -4.29 7.92
N ILE A 201 9.23 -3.98 8.76
CA ILE A 201 9.01 -3.45 10.11
C ILE A 201 9.49 -2.01 10.13
N VAL A 202 8.58 -1.09 10.45
CA VAL A 202 8.86 0.33 10.58
C VAL A 202 8.74 0.71 12.05
N GLN A 203 9.74 1.39 12.57
CA GLN A 203 9.73 1.93 13.94
C GLN A 203 9.76 3.46 13.87
N LEU A 204 8.77 4.09 14.48
CA LEU A 204 8.67 5.54 14.59
C LEU A 204 9.01 5.97 16.00
N TYR A 205 9.74 7.07 16.12
CA TYR A 205 10.12 7.65 17.40
C TYR A 205 9.69 9.12 17.42
N SER A 206 9.04 9.54 18.52
CA SER A 206 8.85 10.98 18.76
C SER A 206 10.18 11.65 19.09
N GLN A 207 10.41 12.82 18.56
CA GLN A 207 11.58 13.64 18.88
C GLN A 207 11.33 14.52 20.11
#